data_8328ecdbb04c7e1a6b67e406f8b2f1e8
#
_entry.id   8328ecdbb04c7e1a6b67e406f8b2f1e8
#
_cell.length_a   1.000
_cell.length_b   1.000
_cell.length_c   1.000
_cell.angle_alpha   90.00
_cell.angle_beta   90.00
_cell.angle_gamma   90.00
#
_symmetry.space_group_name_H-M   'P 1'
#
loop_
_entity.id
_entity.type
_entity.pdbx_description
1 polymer ?
#
loop_
_entity_poly.entity_id
_entity_poly.type
_entity_poly.pdbx_seq_one_letter_code
_entity_poly.pdbx_strand_id
1 'polypeptide(L)'
;MMTMTRRAALAAASALAAAGPAAAAQRRPLVIAHRGASGVRPEHTLMAYREAIAQGADYIEPDLVATKDGHLVARHENEIHETTDVAARPEFANRKTTKVIDGESVTGWFTEDFTLAELKTLRARERLPALRAISKAFDGQEPIVTYQEVIDLARAESRRLKREIGTYPEMKHPAYFAGIGLPLEGRLAEVLKRNSLNTRSAPVFVQCFEPEPLKTFGGLSKARRVMLVSRGPAPVDVTSEAGLKAIAAFAEGVGPEWPLVVPIENDALAAPTPLMARARALGLEVHPWTVRAENAFLPKALQRGTGPAAHGDAGALLAALYAAGVTGVFSDFPDLAVAARARLS
;
A
#
# COMPACT_ATOMS: atom_id res chain seq x y z
N MET A 1 50.91 -36.95 68.16
CA MET A 1 49.69 -37.53 67.59
C MET A 1 48.76 -36.38 67.16
N MET A 2 48.77 -35.99 65.87
CA MET A 2 47.87 -35.01 65.32
C MET A 2 47.47 -35.43 63.91
N THR A 3 46.24 -35.77 63.70
CA THR A 3 45.63 -36.21 62.45
C THR A 3 45.33 -35.04 61.58
N MET A 4 45.88 -34.94 60.37
CA MET A 4 45.56 -33.98 59.36
C MET A 4 44.33 -34.43 58.55
N THR A 5 43.29 -33.68 58.59
CA THR A 5 42.10 -33.83 57.74
C THR A 5 42.31 -33.18 56.37
N ARG A 6 42.14 -33.96 55.29
CA ARG A 6 42.19 -33.48 53.91
C ARG A 6 40.87 -32.79 53.55
N ARG A 7 40.91 -31.50 53.17
CA ARG A 7 39.79 -30.81 52.55
C ARG A 7 39.78 -31.11 51.05
N ALA A 8 38.70 -31.75 50.60
CA ALA A 8 38.43 -31.94 49.22
C ALA A 8 37.82 -30.58 48.62
N ALA A 9 38.47 -30.03 47.60
CA ALA A 9 37.95 -28.90 46.84
C ALA A 9 37.03 -29.42 45.71
N LEU A 10 35.74 -29.14 45.80
CA LEU A 10 34.81 -29.32 44.67
C LEU A 10 34.97 -28.13 43.71
N ALA A 11 35.42 -28.38 42.50
CA ALA A 11 35.36 -27.44 41.38
C ALA A 11 33.95 -27.49 40.76
N ALA A 12 33.17 -26.46 40.94
CA ALA A 12 31.91 -26.28 40.21
C ALA A 12 32.20 -25.74 38.80
N ALA A 13 32.04 -26.56 37.79
CA ALA A 13 32.06 -26.14 36.38
C ALA A 13 30.73 -25.49 36.04
N SER A 14 30.71 -24.16 35.95
CA SER A 14 29.56 -23.40 35.44
C SER A 14 29.49 -23.58 33.93
N ALA A 15 28.52 -24.34 33.43
CA ALA A 15 28.19 -24.41 32.01
C ALA A 15 27.46 -23.12 31.63
N LEU A 16 28.15 -22.19 30.94
CA LEU A 16 27.49 -21.09 30.22
C LEU A 16 26.75 -21.71 29.03
N ALA A 17 25.45 -21.86 29.17
CA ALA A 17 24.58 -22.09 28.02
C ALA A 17 24.57 -20.80 27.16
N ALA A 18 25.24 -20.84 26.01
CA ALA A 18 25.14 -19.81 25.00
C ALA A 18 23.72 -19.85 24.50
N ALA A 19 22.89 -18.90 24.97
CA ALA A 19 21.60 -18.61 24.36
C ALA A 19 21.87 -18.10 22.93
N GLY A 20 21.63 -18.93 21.93
CA GLY A 20 21.64 -18.52 20.55
C GLY A 20 20.62 -17.38 20.37
N PRO A 21 20.81 -16.50 19.36
CA PRO A 21 19.87 -15.42 19.13
C PRO A 21 18.47 -16.02 18.97
N ALA A 22 17.56 -15.65 19.88
CA ALA A 22 16.15 -16.01 19.77
C ALA A 22 15.69 -15.52 18.39
N ALA A 23 15.29 -16.44 17.52
CA ALA A 23 14.68 -16.10 16.25
C ALA A 23 13.51 -15.17 16.56
N ALA A 24 13.65 -13.89 16.21
CA ALA A 24 12.58 -12.93 16.42
C ALA A 24 11.33 -13.51 15.73
N ALA A 25 10.27 -13.74 16.51
CA ALA A 25 9.04 -14.29 15.99
C ALA A 25 8.64 -13.46 14.76
N GLN A 26 8.55 -14.11 13.61
CA GLN A 26 8.29 -13.44 12.35
C GLN A 26 6.93 -12.76 12.49
N ARG A 27 6.92 -11.41 12.42
CA ARG A 27 5.68 -10.65 12.54
C ARG A 27 4.72 -11.13 11.47
N ARG A 28 3.46 -11.29 11.84
CA ARG A 28 2.38 -11.63 10.90
C ARG A 28 2.37 -10.60 9.74
N PRO A 29 2.45 -11.03 8.47
CA PRO A 29 2.45 -10.11 7.33
C PRO A 29 1.19 -9.23 7.31
N LEU A 30 1.35 -7.96 6.96
CA LEU A 30 0.24 -7.01 6.87
C LEU A 30 -0.64 -7.32 5.65
N VAL A 31 -1.94 -7.10 5.78
CA VAL A 31 -2.87 -7.03 4.65
C VAL A 31 -3.25 -5.56 4.44
N ILE A 32 -2.86 -5.02 3.29
CA ILE A 32 -3.07 -3.64 2.89
C ILE A 32 -4.12 -3.65 1.79
N ALA A 33 -5.28 -3.04 2.09
CA ALA A 33 -6.41 -2.96 1.17
C ALA A 33 -6.18 -1.86 0.14
N HIS A 34 -5.75 -2.25 -1.07
CA HIS A 34 -5.42 -1.36 -2.17
C HIS A 34 -6.66 -0.60 -2.66
N ARG A 35 -6.71 0.69 -2.35
CA ARG A 35 -7.87 1.57 -2.59
C ARG A 35 -9.16 1.12 -1.89
N GLY A 36 -9.01 0.39 -0.78
CA GLY A 36 -10.08 -0.33 -0.09
C GLY A 36 -10.27 -1.75 -0.62
N ALA A 37 -11.46 -2.33 -0.44
CA ALA A 37 -11.85 -3.59 -1.10
C ALA A 37 -12.28 -3.30 -2.54
N SER A 38 -11.36 -2.78 -3.35
CA SER A 38 -11.62 -2.23 -4.68
C SER A 38 -12.06 -3.28 -5.70
N GLY A 39 -11.83 -4.57 -5.41
CA GLY A 39 -12.36 -5.67 -6.22
C GLY A 39 -13.90 -5.81 -6.16
N VAL A 40 -14.55 -5.27 -5.12
CA VAL A 40 -15.99 -5.45 -4.87
C VAL A 40 -16.76 -4.14 -4.57
N ARG A 41 -16.06 -3.02 -4.47
CA ARG A 41 -16.62 -1.67 -4.27
C ARG A 41 -15.84 -0.66 -5.10
N PRO A 42 -16.44 0.44 -5.57
CA PRO A 42 -15.71 1.50 -6.26
C PRO A 42 -14.54 2.02 -5.41
N GLU A 43 -13.36 2.06 -6.02
CA GLU A 43 -12.11 2.43 -5.35
C GLU A 43 -12.19 3.79 -4.65
N HIS A 44 -11.43 3.97 -3.57
CA HIS A 44 -11.31 5.23 -2.84
C HIS A 44 -12.65 5.80 -2.34
N THR A 45 -13.56 4.92 -1.92
CA THR A 45 -14.82 5.29 -1.25
C THR A 45 -14.80 4.86 0.21
N LEU A 46 -15.57 5.53 1.07
CA LEU A 46 -15.72 5.07 2.46
C LEU A 46 -16.35 3.67 2.52
N MET A 47 -17.21 3.35 1.56
CA MET A 47 -17.79 2.02 1.41
C MET A 47 -16.70 0.96 1.15
N ALA A 48 -15.76 1.22 0.22
CA ALA A 48 -14.66 0.31 -0.08
C ALA A 48 -13.74 0.11 1.13
N TYR A 49 -13.45 1.18 1.87
CA TYR A 49 -12.62 1.10 3.08
C TYR A 49 -13.32 0.36 4.22
N ARG A 50 -14.63 0.59 4.46
CA ARG A 50 -15.41 -0.18 5.45
C ARG A 50 -15.45 -1.66 5.12
N GLU A 51 -15.68 -2.00 3.85
CA GLU A 51 -15.67 -3.38 3.37
C GLU A 51 -14.31 -4.04 3.63
N ALA A 52 -13.22 -3.37 3.28
CA ALA A 52 -11.86 -3.86 3.53
C ALA A 52 -11.58 -4.12 5.01
N ILE A 53 -12.01 -3.22 5.88
CA ILE A 53 -11.86 -3.36 7.34
C ILE A 53 -12.70 -4.55 7.85
N ALA A 54 -13.92 -4.72 7.35
CA ALA A 54 -14.78 -5.85 7.67
C ALA A 54 -14.19 -7.19 7.22
N GLN A 55 -13.51 -7.22 6.08
CA GLN A 55 -12.75 -8.36 5.55
C GLN A 55 -11.46 -8.65 6.33
N GLY A 56 -11.05 -7.79 7.27
CA GLY A 56 -9.91 -8.03 8.15
C GLY A 56 -8.59 -7.40 7.70
N ALA A 57 -8.61 -6.44 6.79
CA ALA A 57 -7.43 -5.65 6.42
C ALA A 57 -6.83 -4.95 7.65
N ASP A 58 -5.49 -4.86 7.70
CA ASP A 58 -4.76 -4.16 8.76
C ASP A 58 -4.58 -2.68 8.41
N TYR A 59 -4.43 -2.38 7.12
CA TYR A 59 -4.30 -1.03 6.58
C TYR A 59 -5.28 -0.81 5.43
N ILE A 60 -5.81 0.41 5.35
CA ILE A 60 -6.54 0.92 4.18
C ILE A 60 -5.66 1.90 3.43
N GLU A 61 -5.61 1.77 2.12
CA GLU A 61 -4.69 2.55 1.30
C GLU A 61 -5.46 3.57 0.45
N PRO A 62 -5.24 4.87 0.65
CA PRO A 62 -5.68 5.94 -0.22
C PRO A 62 -4.55 6.49 -1.08
N ASP A 63 -4.75 6.57 -2.39
CA ASP A 63 -3.96 7.43 -3.28
C ASP A 63 -4.40 8.88 -3.11
N LEU A 64 -3.48 9.82 -3.01
CA LEU A 64 -3.77 11.21 -2.69
C LEU A 64 -3.33 12.17 -3.81
N VAL A 65 -4.27 13.00 -4.21
CA VAL A 65 -4.09 14.15 -5.12
C VAL A 65 -4.65 15.41 -4.48
N ALA A 66 -4.26 16.60 -4.97
CA ALA A 66 -4.74 17.86 -4.43
C ALA A 66 -5.92 18.43 -5.22
N THR A 67 -6.82 19.11 -4.52
CA THR A 67 -7.85 19.98 -5.11
C THR A 67 -7.28 21.38 -5.38
N LYS A 68 -8.01 22.21 -6.15
CA LYS A 68 -7.68 23.62 -6.43
C LYS A 68 -7.44 24.44 -5.16
N ASP A 69 -8.21 24.18 -4.12
CA ASP A 69 -8.12 24.83 -2.81
C ASP A 69 -7.24 24.07 -1.79
N GLY A 70 -6.43 23.11 -2.28
CA GLY A 70 -5.33 22.49 -1.55
C GLY A 70 -5.71 21.37 -0.58
N HIS A 71 -6.92 20.82 -0.66
CA HIS A 71 -7.31 19.64 0.10
C HIS A 71 -6.76 18.36 -0.54
N LEU A 72 -6.38 17.38 0.28
CA LEU A 72 -6.02 16.04 -0.19
C LEU A 72 -7.26 15.16 -0.31
N VAL A 73 -7.53 14.68 -1.50
CA VAL A 73 -8.62 13.75 -1.82
C VAL A 73 -8.09 12.41 -2.31
N ALA A 74 -8.84 11.35 -2.04
CA ALA A 74 -8.46 10.00 -2.42
C ALA A 74 -8.85 9.72 -3.87
N ARG A 75 -7.90 9.75 -4.80
CA ARG A 75 -7.99 9.36 -6.22
C ARG A 75 -6.64 8.87 -6.72
N HIS A 76 -6.65 7.82 -7.56
CA HIS A 76 -5.43 7.26 -8.12
C HIS A 76 -4.78 8.22 -9.13
N GLU A 77 -5.56 8.76 -10.07
CA GLU A 77 -5.13 9.86 -10.92
C GLU A 77 -5.80 11.16 -10.49
N ASN A 78 -5.16 12.28 -10.82
CA ASN A 78 -5.81 13.59 -10.75
C ASN A 78 -6.84 13.80 -11.88
N GLU A 79 -6.76 13.04 -12.97
CA GLU A 79 -7.79 12.96 -14.00
C GLU A 79 -8.91 12.00 -13.53
N ILE A 80 -10.18 12.45 -13.55
CA ILE A 80 -11.27 11.80 -12.81
C ILE A 80 -12.45 11.31 -13.65
N HIS A 81 -12.36 11.31 -15.00
CA HIS A 81 -13.53 10.96 -15.82
C HIS A 81 -13.90 9.48 -15.74
N GLU A 82 -12.94 8.58 -15.61
CA GLU A 82 -13.20 7.14 -15.53
C GLU A 82 -13.73 6.69 -14.17
N THR A 83 -13.37 7.42 -13.11
CA THR A 83 -13.67 7.02 -11.72
C THR A 83 -14.75 7.88 -11.07
N THR A 84 -15.36 8.81 -11.82
CA THR A 84 -16.47 9.66 -11.35
C THR A 84 -17.51 9.89 -12.44
N ASP A 85 -18.63 10.49 -12.04
CA ASP A 85 -19.69 10.93 -12.95
C ASP A 85 -19.44 12.31 -13.59
N VAL A 86 -18.25 12.89 -13.51
CA VAL A 86 -17.93 14.25 -13.96
C VAL A 86 -18.27 14.48 -15.44
N ALA A 87 -18.05 13.49 -16.31
CA ALA A 87 -18.37 13.59 -17.73
C ALA A 87 -19.88 13.71 -18.02
N ALA A 88 -20.73 13.32 -17.07
CA ALA A 88 -22.20 13.45 -17.15
C ALA A 88 -22.73 14.72 -16.48
N ARG A 89 -21.83 15.64 -16.03
CA ARG A 89 -22.18 16.87 -15.32
C ARG A 89 -22.07 18.07 -16.24
N PRO A 90 -23.21 18.60 -16.78
CA PRO A 90 -23.18 19.71 -17.72
C PRO A 90 -22.50 20.98 -17.18
N GLU A 91 -22.62 21.23 -15.88
CA GLU A 91 -22.02 22.37 -15.19
C GLU A 91 -20.47 22.35 -15.22
N PHE A 92 -19.87 21.20 -15.48
CA PHE A 92 -18.41 21.02 -15.56
C PHE A 92 -17.92 20.75 -16.99
N ALA A 93 -18.78 20.75 -17.99
CA ALA A 93 -18.42 20.41 -19.37
C ALA A 93 -17.28 21.31 -19.92
N ASN A 94 -17.29 22.60 -19.58
CA ASN A 94 -16.29 23.59 -20.02
C ASN A 94 -14.93 23.48 -19.30
N ARG A 95 -14.79 22.60 -18.29
CA ARG A 95 -13.53 22.36 -17.57
C ARG A 95 -12.71 21.22 -18.17
N LYS A 96 -13.25 20.52 -19.17
CA LYS A 96 -12.48 19.51 -19.89
C LYS A 96 -11.30 20.16 -20.59
N THR A 97 -10.09 19.68 -20.31
CA THR A 97 -8.86 20.27 -20.84
C THR A 97 -7.80 19.18 -21.06
N THR A 98 -6.67 19.55 -21.66
CA THR A 98 -5.53 18.66 -21.85
C THR A 98 -4.36 19.20 -21.01
N LYS A 99 -3.74 18.31 -20.22
CA LYS A 99 -2.55 18.61 -19.42
C LYS A 99 -1.45 17.59 -19.69
N VAL A 100 -0.22 17.94 -19.36
CA VAL A 100 0.91 17.02 -19.39
C VAL A 100 1.18 16.56 -17.96
N ILE A 101 0.99 15.27 -17.69
CA ILE A 101 1.22 14.63 -16.39
C ILE A 101 2.34 13.62 -16.60
N ASP A 102 3.44 13.76 -15.85
CA ASP A 102 4.62 12.88 -15.93
C ASP A 102 5.14 12.64 -17.37
N GLY A 103 5.03 13.67 -18.22
CA GLY A 103 5.44 13.62 -19.63
C GLY A 103 4.39 13.12 -20.60
N GLU A 104 3.25 12.62 -20.12
CA GLU A 104 2.14 12.12 -20.96
C GLU A 104 1.03 13.15 -21.11
N SER A 105 0.47 13.27 -22.35
CA SER A 105 -0.65 14.18 -22.63
C SER A 105 -1.97 13.52 -22.27
N VAL A 106 -2.64 14.05 -21.26
CA VAL A 106 -3.90 13.52 -20.72
C VAL A 106 -5.03 14.53 -20.93
N THR A 107 -6.18 14.09 -21.47
CA THR A 107 -7.34 14.93 -21.71
C THR A 107 -8.51 14.49 -20.86
N GLY A 108 -9.03 15.40 -20.03
CA GLY A 108 -10.14 15.09 -19.12
C GLY A 108 -10.45 16.21 -18.15
N TRP A 109 -10.90 15.86 -16.95
CA TRP A 109 -11.19 16.75 -15.84
C TRP A 109 -10.24 16.43 -14.68
N PHE A 110 -9.59 17.44 -14.13
CA PHE A 110 -8.50 17.26 -13.17
C PHE A 110 -8.87 17.82 -11.80
N THR A 111 -8.56 17.12 -10.73
CA THR A 111 -8.92 17.47 -9.35
C THR A 111 -8.46 18.87 -8.96
N GLU A 112 -7.30 19.31 -9.43
CA GLU A 112 -6.75 20.64 -9.17
C GLU A 112 -7.45 21.78 -9.89
N ASP A 113 -8.41 21.49 -10.77
CA ASP A 113 -9.29 22.49 -11.41
C ASP A 113 -10.60 22.68 -10.62
N PHE A 114 -10.85 21.87 -9.58
CA PHE A 114 -12.05 21.89 -8.76
C PHE A 114 -11.72 22.21 -7.30
N THR A 115 -12.59 22.98 -6.66
CA THR A 115 -12.60 23.09 -5.20
C THR A 115 -13.09 21.78 -4.57
N LEU A 116 -12.78 21.57 -3.29
CA LEU A 116 -13.31 20.41 -2.56
C LEU A 116 -14.85 20.39 -2.59
N ALA A 117 -15.50 21.55 -2.43
CA ALA A 117 -16.96 21.66 -2.45
C ALA A 117 -17.54 21.14 -3.76
N GLU A 118 -16.93 21.49 -4.90
CA GLU A 118 -17.35 21.01 -6.23
C GLU A 118 -17.12 19.50 -6.37
N LEU A 119 -15.94 18.99 -6.00
CA LEU A 119 -15.64 17.56 -6.06
C LEU A 119 -16.60 16.72 -5.20
N LYS A 120 -17.06 17.25 -4.06
CA LYS A 120 -18.06 16.57 -3.21
C LYS A 120 -19.44 16.41 -3.86
N THR A 121 -19.73 17.14 -4.92
CA THR A 121 -20.97 16.96 -5.71
C THR A 121 -20.91 15.75 -6.63
N LEU A 122 -19.69 15.30 -7.00
CA LEU A 122 -19.47 14.15 -7.85
C LEU A 122 -19.68 12.82 -7.11
N ARG A 123 -19.89 11.77 -7.89
CA ARG A 123 -20.08 10.42 -7.40
C ARG A 123 -19.03 9.48 -7.99
N ALA A 124 -18.50 8.62 -7.14
CA ALA A 124 -17.53 7.60 -7.53
C ALA A 124 -18.15 6.52 -8.42
N ARG A 125 -17.34 5.98 -9.32
CA ARG A 125 -17.70 4.89 -10.25
C ARG A 125 -16.58 3.86 -10.31
N GLU A 126 -16.95 2.62 -10.67
CA GLU A 126 -16.02 1.54 -10.90
C GLU A 126 -15.13 1.81 -12.13
N ARG A 127 -13.81 1.70 -11.96
CA ARG A 127 -12.80 1.87 -13.00
C ARG A 127 -12.83 0.75 -14.05
N LEU A 128 -13.05 -0.49 -13.61
CA LEU A 128 -12.96 -1.71 -14.42
C LEU A 128 -14.33 -2.39 -14.56
N PRO A 129 -15.37 -1.70 -15.06
CA PRO A 129 -16.76 -2.16 -15.02
C PRO A 129 -16.99 -3.47 -15.79
N ALA A 130 -16.12 -3.79 -16.78
CA ALA A 130 -16.17 -5.06 -17.52
C ALA A 130 -15.66 -6.25 -16.71
N LEU A 131 -14.78 -6.01 -15.72
CA LEU A 131 -14.22 -7.05 -14.86
C LEU A 131 -14.96 -7.15 -13.52
N ARG A 132 -15.52 -6.04 -13.01
CA ARG A 132 -16.03 -5.86 -11.65
C ARG A 132 -17.50 -5.47 -11.61
N ALA A 133 -18.37 -6.33 -12.17
CA ALA A 133 -19.81 -6.09 -12.22
C ALA A 133 -20.42 -5.90 -10.81
N ILE A 134 -19.90 -6.58 -9.78
CA ILE A 134 -20.32 -6.41 -8.38
C ILE A 134 -20.01 -5.00 -7.89
N SER A 135 -18.79 -4.52 -8.11
CA SER A 135 -18.39 -3.17 -7.72
C SER A 135 -19.19 -2.11 -8.47
N LYS A 136 -19.36 -2.28 -9.79
CA LYS A 136 -20.16 -1.38 -10.65
C LYS A 136 -21.58 -1.16 -10.13
N ALA A 137 -22.20 -2.13 -9.45
CA ALA A 137 -23.55 -1.99 -8.90
C ALA A 137 -23.65 -0.88 -7.82
N PHE A 138 -22.52 -0.38 -7.32
CA PHE A 138 -22.42 0.70 -6.35
C PHE A 138 -22.03 2.05 -6.98
N ASP A 139 -21.96 2.15 -8.31
CA ASP A 139 -21.71 3.42 -9.01
C ASP A 139 -22.71 4.48 -8.57
N GLY A 140 -22.23 5.71 -8.38
CA GLY A 140 -23.08 6.84 -8.05
C GLY A 140 -23.51 6.95 -6.58
N GLN A 141 -23.15 6.01 -5.72
CA GLN A 141 -23.63 5.98 -4.32
C GLN A 141 -22.75 6.76 -3.35
N GLU A 142 -21.45 6.89 -3.62
CA GLU A 142 -20.51 7.55 -2.71
C GLU A 142 -19.87 8.81 -3.32
N PRO A 143 -19.65 9.87 -2.51
CA PRO A 143 -18.93 11.05 -2.96
C PRO A 143 -17.41 10.79 -2.97
N ILE A 144 -16.65 11.74 -3.55
CA ILE A 144 -15.18 11.76 -3.41
C ILE A 144 -14.82 12.01 -1.94
N VAL A 145 -13.79 11.30 -1.46
CA VAL A 145 -13.39 11.25 -0.05
C VAL A 145 -12.10 12.04 0.15
N THR A 146 -12.02 12.81 1.24
CA THR A 146 -10.78 13.45 1.69
C THR A 146 -9.93 12.48 2.51
N TYR A 147 -8.62 12.72 2.60
CA TYR A 147 -7.75 11.93 3.48
C TYR A 147 -8.15 12.06 4.95
N GLN A 148 -8.66 13.23 5.38
CA GLN A 148 -9.18 13.39 6.74
C GLN A 148 -10.34 12.42 7.03
N GLU A 149 -11.29 12.26 6.11
CA GLU A 149 -12.41 11.31 6.27
C GLU A 149 -11.93 9.86 6.32
N VAL A 150 -10.86 9.50 5.60
CA VAL A 150 -10.23 8.17 5.68
C VAL A 150 -9.62 7.94 7.06
N ILE A 151 -8.89 8.92 7.61
CA ILE A 151 -8.33 8.85 8.98
C ILE A 151 -9.45 8.72 10.02
N ASP A 152 -10.51 9.49 9.89
CA ASP A 152 -11.63 9.48 10.84
C ASP A 152 -12.34 8.12 10.84
N LEU A 153 -12.53 7.53 9.65
CA LEU A 153 -13.05 6.17 9.51
C LEU A 153 -12.13 5.15 10.18
N ALA A 154 -10.82 5.16 9.86
CA ALA A 154 -9.86 4.23 10.45
C ALA A 154 -9.85 4.28 11.97
N ARG A 155 -9.93 5.48 12.57
CA ARG A 155 -10.02 5.69 14.01
C ARG A 155 -11.33 5.20 14.61
N ALA A 156 -12.45 5.48 13.96
CA ALA A 156 -13.77 5.03 14.42
C ALA A 156 -13.84 3.50 14.43
N GLU A 157 -13.39 2.86 13.36
CA GLU A 157 -13.37 1.42 13.24
C GLU A 157 -12.35 0.76 14.18
N SER A 158 -11.18 1.39 14.42
CA SER A 158 -10.20 0.90 15.40
C SER A 158 -10.81 0.82 16.79
N ARG A 159 -11.55 1.86 17.21
CA ARG A 159 -12.24 1.87 18.50
C ARG A 159 -13.35 0.81 18.57
N ARG A 160 -14.17 0.72 17.52
CA ARG A 160 -15.30 -0.24 17.44
C ARG A 160 -14.82 -1.70 17.50
N LEU A 161 -13.76 -2.01 16.77
CA LEU A 161 -13.22 -3.38 16.64
C LEU A 161 -12.18 -3.72 17.72
N LYS A 162 -11.75 -2.74 18.54
CA LYS A 162 -10.64 -2.88 19.49
C LYS A 162 -9.37 -3.44 18.82
N ARG A 163 -9.13 -3.05 17.58
CA ARG A 163 -8.01 -3.45 16.72
C ARG A 163 -7.50 -2.22 15.98
N GLU A 164 -6.18 -2.03 15.92
CA GLU A 164 -5.60 -0.92 15.16
C GLU A 164 -5.86 -1.11 13.66
N ILE A 165 -6.39 -0.06 13.02
CA ILE A 165 -6.53 0.08 11.59
C ILE A 165 -5.63 1.22 11.16
N GLY A 166 -4.62 0.89 10.36
CA GLY A 166 -3.70 1.89 9.82
C GLY A 166 -4.16 2.47 8.49
N THR A 167 -3.50 3.57 8.08
CA THR A 167 -3.65 4.15 6.73
C THR A 167 -2.32 4.09 5.99
N TYR A 168 -2.39 3.94 4.66
CA TYR A 168 -1.21 3.75 3.83
C TYR A 168 -1.24 4.73 2.62
N PRO A 169 -1.21 6.07 2.86
CA PRO A 169 -1.40 7.06 1.79
C PRO A 169 -0.24 7.05 0.79
N GLU A 170 -0.59 7.11 -0.51
CA GLU A 170 0.34 7.38 -1.61
C GLU A 170 0.27 8.84 -2.03
N MET A 171 1.41 9.48 -2.25
CA MET A 171 1.47 10.76 -2.95
C MET A 171 1.55 10.50 -4.45
N LYS A 172 0.48 10.86 -5.20
CA LYS A 172 0.38 10.69 -6.65
C LYS A 172 0.89 11.91 -7.38
N HIS A 173 1.75 11.71 -8.40
CA HIS A 173 2.29 12.79 -9.24
C HIS A 173 2.84 13.99 -8.44
N PRO A 174 3.61 13.79 -7.33
CA PRO A 174 3.99 14.91 -6.46
C PRO A 174 4.85 15.96 -7.16
N ALA A 175 5.73 15.57 -8.10
CA ALA A 175 6.50 16.54 -8.89
C ALA A 175 5.61 17.40 -9.78
N TYR A 176 4.58 16.83 -10.40
CA TYR A 176 3.57 17.57 -11.15
C TYR A 176 2.85 18.59 -10.24
N PHE A 177 2.34 18.14 -9.08
CA PHE A 177 1.64 19.00 -8.15
C PHE A 177 2.54 20.12 -7.59
N ALA A 178 3.79 19.83 -7.31
CA ALA A 178 4.76 20.85 -6.91
C ALA A 178 4.97 21.90 -8.01
N GLY A 179 5.06 21.48 -9.28
CA GLY A 179 5.20 22.34 -10.44
C GLY A 179 4.05 23.32 -10.67
N ILE A 180 2.84 22.99 -10.21
CA ILE A 180 1.67 23.87 -10.28
C ILE A 180 1.35 24.60 -8.95
N GLY A 181 2.28 24.57 -7.97
CA GLY A 181 2.13 25.29 -6.68
C GLY A 181 1.23 24.56 -5.66
N LEU A 182 0.96 23.27 -5.86
CA LEU A 182 0.16 22.43 -4.97
C LEU A 182 0.97 21.24 -4.35
N PRO A 183 2.19 21.44 -3.82
CA PRO A 183 3.03 20.35 -3.31
C PRO A 183 2.28 19.49 -2.29
N LEU A 184 2.35 18.16 -2.44
CA LEU A 184 1.60 17.21 -1.60
C LEU A 184 2.26 16.96 -0.25
N GLU A 185 3.59 17.01 -0.17
CA GLU A 185 4.39 16.60 0.99
C GLU A 185 4.05 17.41 2.24
N GLY A 186 4.02 18.74 2.10
CA GLY A 186 3.68 19.65 3.19
C GLY A 186 2.24 19.48 3.65
N ARG A 187 1.30 19.34 2.71
CA ARG A 187 -0.13 19.11 2.99
C ARG A 187 -0.35 17.80 3.72
N LEU A 188 0.30 16.73 3.28
CA LEU A 188 0.22 15.44 3.93
C LEU A 188 0.82 15.47 5.34
N ALA A 189 2.01 16.08 5.50
CA ALA A 189 2.64 16.23 6.80
C ALA A 189 1.76 17.00 7.79
N GLU A 190 1.09 18.09 7.34
CA GLU A 190 0.15 18.87 8.16
C GLU A 190 -1.09 18.06 8.55
N VAL A 191 -1.67 17.27 7.63
CA VAL A 191 -2.79 16.37 7.96
C VAL A 191 -2.35 15.36 9.03
N LEU A 192 -1.20 14.72 8.86
CA LEU A 192 -0.68 13.75 9.84
C LEU A 192 -0.40 14.42 11.20
N LYS A 193 0.19 15.62 11.21
CA LYS A 193 0.48 16.36 12.44
C LYS A 193 -0.79 16.72 13.20
N ARG A 194 -1.80 17.30 12.55
CA ARG A 194 -3.10 17.64 13.16
C ARG A 194 -3.79 16.40 13.76
N ASN A 195 -3.51 15.24 13.19
CA ASN A 195 -4.06 13.98 13.64
C ASN A 195 -3.13 13.20 14.59
N SER A 196 -2.02 13.77 15.07
CA SER A 196 -1.02 13.08 15.92
C SER A 196 -0.48 11.78 15.29
N LEU A 197 -0.39 11.73 13.96
CA LEU A 197 0.07 10.58 13.16
C LEU A 197 1.46 10.78 12.55
N ASN A 198 2.16 11.87 12.87
CA ASN A 198 3.46 12.21 12.31
C ASN A 198 4.65 11.58 13.05
N THR A 199 4.45 10.45 13.73
CA THR A 199 5.48 9.72 14.49
C THR A 199 5.82 8.39 13.81
N ARG A 200 7.00 7.84 14.11
CA ARG A 200 7.44 6.53 13.58
C ARG A 200 6.55 5.37 14.07
N SER A 201 5.97 5.49 15.24
CA SER A 201 5.07 4.48 15.83
C SER A 201 3.63 4.60 15.39
N ALA A 202 3.25 5.68 14.70
CA ALA A 202 1.89 5.84 14.19
C ALA A 202 1.54 4.72 13.20
N PRO A 203 0.28 4.27 13.15
CA PRO A 203 -0.18 3.27 12.20
C PRO A 203 -0.34 3.89 10.80
N VAL A 204 0.76 4.45 10.29
CA VAL A 204 0.83 5.09 8.97
C VAL A 204 2.10 4.67 8.25
N PHE A 205 1.95 4.34 6.97
CA PHE A 205 3.04 4.29 6.00
C PHE A 205 2.72 5.26 4.88
N VAL A 206 3.67 6.10 4.52
CA VAL A 206 3.55 7.02 3.36
C VAL A 206 4.36 6.44 2.22
N GLN A 207 3.74 6.31 1.06
CA GLN A 207 4.39 5.71 -0.11
C GLN A 207 4.44 6.69 -1.29
N CYS A 208 5.39 6.46 -2.19
CA CYS A 208 5.55 7.21 -3.42
C CYS A 208 6.48 6.47 -4.39
N PHE A 209 6.27 6.68 -5.71
CA PHE A 209 7.18 6.23 -6.77
C PHE A 209 8.37 7.19 -6.99
N GLU A 210 8.28 8.41 -6.50
CA GLU A 210 9.29 9.42 -6.68
C GLU A 210 10.16 9.56 -5.41
N PRO A 211 11.49 9.35 -5.50
CA PRO A 211 12.36 9.35 -4.33
C PRO A 211 12.51 10.75 -3.70
N GLU A 212 12.59 11.82 -4.49
CA GLU A 212 12.82 13.17 -3.96
C GLU A 212 11.64 13.72 -3.14
N PRO A 213 10.37 13.61 -3.59
CA PRO A 213 9.22 13.93 -2.75
C PRO A 213 9.17 13.11 -1.44
N LEU A 214 9.53 11.81 -1.51
CA LEU A 214 9.54 10.97 -0.32
C LEU A 214 10.64 11.37 0.69
N LYS A 215 11.81 11.81 0.21
CA LYS A 215 12.86 12.40 1.04
C LYS A 215 12.42 13.73 1.64
N THR A 216 11.82 14.62 0.84
CA THR A 216 11.26 15.90 1.28
C THR A 216 10.25 15.70 2.39
N PHE A 217 9.29 14.75 2.20
CA PHE A 217 8.34 14.37 3.23
C PHE A 217 9.04 13.91 4.52
N GLY A 218 10.12 13.13 4.42
CA GLY A 218 10.94 12.68 5.56
C GLY A 218 11.55 13.80 6.40
N GLY A 219 11.78 14.97 5.81
CA GLY A 219 12.18 16.19 6.53
C GLY A 219 11.03 16.85 7.31
N LEU A 220 9.78 16.58 6.93
CA LEU A 220 8.57 17.20 7.51
C LEU A 220 7.86 16.31 8.52
N SER A 221 8.00 14.98 8.42
CA SER A 221 7.32 14.01 9.26
C SER A 221 8.22 12.83 9.62
N LYS A 222 7.91 12.18 10.77
CA LYS A 222 8.56 10.93 11.21
C LYS A 222 7.75 9.68 10.88
N ALA A 223 6.60 9.82 10.19
CA ALA A 223 5.82 8.67 9.70
C ALA A 223 6.69 7.80 8.78
N ARG A 224 6.47 6.47 8.84
CA ARG A 224 7.25 5.52 8.03
C ARG A 224 7.02 5.75 6.54
N ARG A 225 8.07 5.56 5.75
CA ARG A 225 8.08 5.77 4.29
C ARG A 225 8.36 4.49 3.56
N VAL A 226 7.73 4.30 2.42
CA VAL A 226 7.93 3.16 1.53
C VAL A 226 8.15 3.66 0.11
N MET A 227 9.25 3.24 -0.49
CA MET A 227 9.56 3.53 -1.89
C MET A 227 8.88 2.51 -2.79
N LEU A 228 7.97 2.96 -3.65
CA LEU A 228 7.31 2.12 -4.64
C LEU A 228 8.20 1.92 -5.86
N VAL A 229 8.22 0.70 -6.39
CA VAL A 229 9.01 0.34 -7.58
C VAL A 229 8.22 -0.60 -8.49
N SER A 230 8.04 -0.16 -9.75
CA SER A 230 7.48 -0.97 -10.83
C SER A 230 8.56 -1.75 -11.59
N ARG A 231 8.13 -2.72 -12.38
CA ARG A 231 8.98 -3.33 -13.41
C ARG A 231 9.30 -2.32 -14.53
N GLY A 232 10.45 -2.46 -15.15
CA GLY A 232 10.92 -1.56 -16.23
C GLY A 232 11.79 -0.43 -15.70
N PRO A 233 11.93 0.69 -16.43
CA PRO A 233 12.71 1.82 -15.99
C PRO A 233 12.18 2.36 -14.66
N ALA A 234 13.02 2.34 -13.64
CA ALA A 234 12.68 2.82 -12.31
C ALA A 234 13.82 3.74 -11.80
N PRO A 235 13.50 4.76 -10.99
CA PRO A 235 14.51 5.67 -10.44
C PRO A 235 15.52 4.96 -9.53
N VAL A 236 15.17 3.78 -9.01
CA VAL A 236 16.05 2.96 -8.14
C VAL A 236 15.92 1.49 -8.52
N ASP A 237 17.05 0.83 -8.75
CA ASP A 237 17.11 -0.60 -9.06
C ASP A 237 17.03 -1.45 -7.77
N VAL A 238 15.84 -1.98 -7.48
CA VAL A 238 15.62 -2.88 -6.32
C VAL A 238 16.17 -4.30 -6.51
N THR A 239 16.63 -4.66 -7.69
CA THR A 239 17.24 -5.96 -7.94
C THR A 239 18.69 -6.00 -7.46
N SER A 240 19.32 -4.84 -7.25
CA SER A 240 20.68 -4.69 -6.74
C SER A 240 20.72 -4.36 -5.24
N GLU A 241 21.82 -4.76 -4.58
CA GLU A 241 22.08 -4.38 -3.19
C GLU A 241 22.30 -2.87 -3.04
N ALA A 242 22.95 -2.25 -4.03
CA ALA A 242 23.21 -0.80 -4.02
C ALA A 242 21.90 0.00 -4.07
N GLY A 243 20.93 -0.41 -4.90
CA GLY A 243 19.63 0.22 -4.99
C GLY A 243 18.83 0.08 -3.69
N LEU A 244 18.82 -1.10 -3.08
CA LEU A 244 18.15 -1.30 -1.79
C LEU A 244 18.84 -0.50 -0.65
N LYS A 245 20.17 -0.39 -0.65
CA LYS A 245 20.90 0.50 0.28
C LYS A 245 20.52 1.97 0.09
N ALA A 246 20.37 2.41 -1.16
CA ALA A 246 19.93 3.77 -1.46
C ALA A 246 18.52 4.04 -0.89
N ILE A 247 17.59 3.09 -1.03
CA ILE A 247 16.24 3.19 -0.43
C ILE A 247 16.32 3.22 1.10
N ALA A 248 17.10 2.32 1.73
CA ALA A 248 17.23 2.24 3.18
C ALA A 248 17.77 3.52 3.83
N ALA A 249 18.45 4.38 3.05
CA ALA A 249 18.93 5.67 3.52
C ALA A 249 17.79 6.69 3.77
N PHE A 250 16.61 6.52 3.18
CA PHE A 250 15.51 7.48 3.32
C PHE A 250 14.13 6.86 3.54
N ALA A 251 13.97 5.56 3.47
CA ALA A 251 12.70 4.87 3.66
C ALA A 251 12.85 3.64 4.56
N GLU A 252 11.77 3.26 5.22
CA GLU A 252 11.69 2.11 6.11
C GLU A 252 11.27 0.83 5.37
N GLY A 253 10.81 0.96 4.13
CA GLY A 253 10.39 -0.18 3.32
C GLY A 253 10.44 0.09 1.82
N VAL A 254 10.24 -0.99 1.08
CA VAL A 254 10.10 -1.00 -0.37
C VAL A 254 8.78 -1.68 -0.75
N GLY A 255 8.04 -1.08 -1.68
CA GLY A 255 6.82 -1.62 -2.29
C GLY A 255 7.10 -2.00 -3.75
N PRO A 256 7.63 -3.19 -4.02
CA PRO A 256 7.87 -3.64 -5.38
C PRO A 256 6.59 -4.14 -6.03
N GLU A 257 6.48 -4.00 -7.36
CA GLU A 257 5.51 -4.80 -8.11
C GLU A 257 5.78 -6.29 -7.84
N TRP A 258 4.74 -7.08 -7.52
CA TRP A 258 4.92 -8.44 -6.99
C TRP A 258 5.80 -9.39 -7.86
N PRO A 259 5.86 -9.26 -9.22
CA PRO A 259 6.75 -10.11 -9.99
C PRO A 259 8.25 -9.82 -9.79
N LEU A 260 8.59 -8.69 -9.13
CA LEU A 260 9.97 -8.45 -8.68
C LEU A 260 10.36 -9.30 -7.46
N VAL A 261 9.38 -9.85 -6.74
CA VAL A 261 9.56 -10.78 -5.62
C VAL A 261 9.44 -12.23 -6.07
N VAL A 262 8.33 -12.57 -6.74
CA VAL A 262 8.07 -13.90 -7.31
C VAL A 262 7.82 -13.73 -8.81
N PRO A 263 8.83 -13.98 -9.66
CA PRO A 263 8.72 -13.76 -11.10
C PRO A 263 7.71 -14.70 -11.78
N ILE A 264 7.34 -14.31 -13.00
CA ILE A 264 6.57 -15.16 -13.91
C ILE A 264 7.53 -15.71 -14.97
N GLU A 265 7.62 -17.03 -15.05
CA GLU A 265 8.36 -17.75 -16.10
C GLU A 265 7.44 -18.79 -16.72
N ASN A 266 7.41 -18.85 -18.05
CA ASN A 266 6.55 -19.79 -18.80
C ASN A 266 5.07 -19.76 -18.33
N ASP A 267 4.52 -18.57 -18.14
CA ASP A 267 3.15 -18.34 -17.65
C ASP A 267 2.82 -18.90 -16.24
N ALA A 268 3.85 -19.22 -15.43
CA ALA A 268 3.72 -19.72 -14.07
C ALA A 268 4.59 -18.92 -13.07
N LEU A 269 4.31 -19.08 -11.78
CA LEU A 269 5.17 -18.50 -10.74
C LEU A 269 6.52 -19.24 -10.70
N ALA A 270 7.60 -18.47 -10.67
CA ALA A 270 8.96 -18.98 -10.53
C ALA A 270 9.46 -18.90 -9.07
N ALA A 271 10.69 -19.33 -8.82
CA ALA A 271 11.33 -19.21 -7.51
C ALA A 271 11.48 -17.72 -7.11
N PRO A 272 11.35 -17.39 -5.81
CA PRO A 272 11.53 -16.02 -5.35
C PRO A 272 12.92 -15.46 -5.67
N THR A 273 12.96 -14.17 -5.99
CA THR A 273 14.22 -13.45 -6.25
C THR A 273 15.03 -13.23 -4.97
N PRO A 274 16.32 -12.89 -5.06
CA PRO A 274 17.14 -12.53 -3.89
C PRO A 274 16.70 -11.24 -3.17
N LEU A 275 15.70 -10.50 -3.68
CA LEU A 275 15.23 -9.23 -3.12
C LEU A 275 14.91 -9.35 -1.64
N MET A 276 14.17 -10.40 -1.23
CA MET A 276 13.76 -10.59 0.16
C MET A 276 14.95 -10.74 1.13
N ALA A 277 15.95 -11.54 0.76
CA ALA A 277 17.13 -11.72 1.59
C ALA A 277 17.93 -10.41 1.73
N ARG A 278 18.09 -9.66 0.63
CA ARG A 278 18.80 -8.38 0.61
C ARG A 278 18.05 -7.30 1.41
N ALA A 279 16.74 -7.17 1.22
CA ALA A 279 15.91 -6.20 1.95
C ALA A 279 15.93 -6.48 3.47
N ARG A 280 15.81 -7.75 3.86
CA ARG A 280 15.90 -8.18 5.28
C ARG A 280 17.24 -7.83 5.90
N ALA A 281 18.37 -8.03 5.19
CA ALA A 281 19.70 -7.67 5.66
C ALA A 281 19.87 -6.17 5.93
N LEU A 282 19.06 -5.33 5.26
CA LEU A 282 19.02 -3.88 5.43
C LEU A 282 17.92 -3.39 6.39
N GLY A 283 17.13 -4.32 6.96
CA GLY A 283 16.01 -3.98 7.85
C GLY A 283 14.81 -3.32 7.14
N LEU A 284 14.71 -3.47 5.82
CA LEU A 284 13.59 -2.94 5.04
C LEU A 284 12.37 -3.87 5.14
N GLU A 285 11.20 -3.27 5.34
CA GLU A 285 9.91 -3.93 5.11
C GLU A 285 9.67 -4.09 3.60
N VAL A 286 8.99 -5.16 3.18
CA VAL A 286 8.70 -5.43 1.78
C VAL A 286 7.21 -5.68 1.62
N HIS A 287 6.53 -4.75 0.93
CA HIS A 287 5.09 -4.77 0.72
C HIS A 287 4.77 -4.77 -0.78
N PRO A 288 4.77 -5.94 -1.45
CA PRO A 288 4.49 -6.01 -2.89
C PRO A 288 3.03 -5.67 -3.23
N TRP A 289 2.85 -5.07 -4.41
CA TRP A 289 1.58 -4.64 -4.99
C TRP A 289 1.41 -5.19 -6.41
N THR A 290 0.22 -5.33 -6.95
CA THR A 290 -1.07 -5.49 -6.32
C THR A 290 -1.59 -6.87 -6.64
N VAL A 291 -1.98 -7.63 -5.64
CA VAL A 291 -2.63 -8.93 -5.86
C VAL A 291 -4.11 -8.71 -6.19
N ARG A 292 -4.52 -9.23 -7.34
CA ARG A 292 -5.88 -9.19 -7.88
C ARG A 292 -6.35 -10.60 -8.16
N ALA A 293 -7.67 -10.83 -8.10
CA ALA A 293 -8.22 -12.18 -8.27
C ALA A 293 -8.62 -12.47 -9.72
N GLU A 294 -8.89 -11.45 -10.51
CA GLU A 294 -9.36 -11.63 -11.89
C GLU A 294 -8.28 -12.24 -12.78
N ASN A 295 -8.67 -13.17 -13.66
CA ASN A 295 -7.78 -13.84 -14.61
C ASN A 295 -6.96 -12.86 -15.47
N ALA A 296 -7.52 -11.67 -15.76
CA ALA A 296 -6.83 -10.62 -16.51
C ALA A 296 -5.49 -10.19 -15.87
N PHE A 297 -5.31 -10.41 -14.56
CA PHE A 297 -4.13 -9.99 -13.80
C PHE A 297 -3.26 -11.15 -13.30
N LEU A 298 -3.66 -12.38 -13.59
CA LEU A 298 -2.96 -13.57 -13.11
C LEU A 298 -2.20 -14.27 -14.24
N PRO A 299 -1.03 -14.86 -13.93
CA PRO A 299 -0.35 -15.73 -14.89
C PRO A 299 -1.23 -16.92 -15.26
N LYS A 300 -1.06 -17.44 -16.46
CA LYS A 300 -1.96 -18.43 -17.06
C LYS A 300 -2.17 -19.69 -16.20
N ALA A 301 -1.11 -20.15 -15.52
CA ALA A 301 -1.16 -21.30 -14.64
C ALA A 301 -2.12 -21.09 -13.43
N LEU A 302 -2.35 -19.85 -13.02
CA LEU A 302 -3.24 -19.52 -11.91
C LEU A 302 -4.66 -19.16 -12.36
N GLN A 303 -4.92 -19.02 -13.66
CA GLN A 303 -6.25 -18.69 -14.16
C GLN A 303 -7.21 -19.87 -13.94
N ARG A 304 -8.47 -19.56 -13.63
CA ARG A 304 -9.55 -20.54 -13.41
C ARG A 304 -10.82 -20.06 -14.11
N GLY A 305 -11.67 -21.00 -14.54
CA GLY A 305 -12.88 -20.66 -15.29
C GLY A 305 -12.58 -20.07 -16.65
N THR A 306 -13.53 -19.30 -17.20
CA THR A 306 -13.45 -18.72 -18.54
C THR A 306 -13.57 -17.20 -18.49
N GLY A 307 -12.75 -16.52 -19.31
CA GLY A 307 -12.79 -15.08 -19.49
C GLY A 307 -11.95 -14.28 -18.48
N PRO A 308 -11.69 -13.00 -18.79
CA PRO A 308 -10.79 -12.14 -18.01
C PRO A 308 -11.35 -11.74 -16.64
N ALA A 309 -12.67 -11.69 -16.49
CA ALA A 309 -13.35 -11.32 -15.25
C ALA A 309 -13.50 -12.48 -14.25
N ALA A 310 -13.29 -13.74 -14.69
CA ALA A 310 -13.34 -14.88 -13.78
C ALA A 310 -12.20 -14.80 -12.76
N HIS A 311 -12.48 -15.19 -11.51
CA HIS A 311 -11.46 -15.23 -10.47
C HIS A 311 -10.62 -16.50 -10.60
N GLY A 312 -9.30 -16.32 -10.69
CA GLY A 312 -8.32 -17.40 -10.66
C GLY A 312 -7.82 -17.68 -9.24
N ASP A 313 -6.69 -18.36 -9.16
CA ASP A 313 -6.07 -18.80 -7.90
C ASP A 313 -5.13 -17.71 -7.32
N ALA A 314 -5.70 -16.57 -6.94
CA ALA A 314 -4.97 -15.52 -6.23
C ALA A 314 -4.42 -16.02 -4.88
N GLY A 315 -5.07 -17.05 -4.29
CA GLY A 315 -4.59 -17.68 -3.06
C GLY A 315 -3.23 -18.33 -3.21
N ALA A 316 -2.95 -18.98 -4.35
CA ALA A 316 -1.64 -19.55 -4.65
C ALA A 316 -0.56 -18.46 -4.81
N LEU A 317 -0.88 -17.34 -5.46
CA LEU A 317 0.03 -16.18 -5.56
C LEU A 317 0.34 -15.61 -4.16
N LEU A 318 -0.68 -15.41 -3.33
CA LEU A 318 -0.52 -14.91 -1.96
C LEU A 318 0.34 -15.86 -1.13
N ALA A 319 0.10 -17.18 -1.23
CA ALA A 319 0.91 -18.18 -0.52
C ALA A 319 2.39 -18.12 -0.96
N ALA A 320 2.66 -17.97 -2.26
CA ALA A 320 4.03 -17.83 -2.77
C ALA A 320 4.72 -16.55 -2.25
N LEU A 321 4.03 -15.41 -2.23
CA LEU A 321 4.54 -14.17 -1.67
C LEU A 321 4.83 -14.29 -0.17
N TYR A 322 3.91 -14.86 0.61
CA TYR A 322 4.13 -15.09 2.04
C TYR A 322 5.27 -16.06 2.30
N ALA A 323 5.39 -17.14 1.53
CA ALA A 323 6.50 -18.09 1.61
C ALA A 323 7.84 -17.44 1.26
N ALA A 324 7.87 -16.46 0.35
CA ALA A 324 9.05 -15.64 0.07
C ALA A 324 9.45 -14.76 1.27
N GLY A 325 8.57 -14.56 2.25
CA GLY A 325 8.85 -13.84 3.49
C GLY A 325 8.54 -12.34 3.44
N VAL A 326 7.60 -11.91 2.58
CA VAL A 326 7.14 -10.51 2.54
C VAL A 326 6.52 -10.09 3.88
N THR A 327 6.66 -8.82 4.24
CA THR A 327 6.15 -8.29 5.51
C THR A 327 4.73 -7.72 5.40
N GLY A 328 4.20 -7.61 4.18
CA GLY A 328 2.81 -7.22 3.89
C GLY A 328 2.52 -7.42 2.42
N VAL A 329 1.25 -7.34 2.03
CA VAL A 329 0.80 -7.40 0.63
C VAL A 329 -0.32 -6.41 0.38
N PHE A 330 -0.32 -5.78 -0.81
CA PHE A 330 -1.46 -5.01 -1.30
C PHE A 330 -2.42 -5.92 -2.07
N SER A 331 -3.71 -5.83 -1.76
CA SER A 331 -4.74 -6.60 -2.45
C SER A 331 -6.01 -5.80 -2.70
N ASP A 332 -6.60 -5.97 -3.91
CA ASP A 332 -7.94 -5.48 -4.22
C ASP A 332 -9.04 -6.34 -3.54
N PHE A 333 -8.66 -7.54 -3.05
CA PHE A 333 -9.50 -8.50 -2.36
C PHE A 333 -8.89 -8.86 -0.99
N PRO A 334 -9.03 -8.00 0.02
CA PRO A 334 -8.40 -8.20 1.33
C PRO A 334 -8.78 -9.52 2.02
N ASP A 335 -10.00 -10.01 1.83
CA ASP A 335 -10.49 -11.30 2.35
C ASP A 335 -9.62 -12.48 1.90
N LEU A 336 -9.22 -12.51 0.61
CA LEU A 336 -8.33 -13.54 0.07
C LEU A 336 -6.94 -13.47 0.72
N ALA A 337 -6.40 -12.26 0.91
CA ALA A 337 -5.10 -12.07 1.55
C ALA A 337 -5.13 -12.47 3.03
N VAL A 338 -6.22 -12.14 3.74
CA VAL A 338 -6.45 -12.56 5.14
C VAL A 338 -6.58 -14.07 5.23
N ALA A 339 -7.35 -14.71 4.34
CA ALA A 339 -7.52 -16.15 4.32
C ALA A 339 -6.21 -16.90 4.01
N ALA A 340 -5.40 -16.40 3.05
CA ALA A 340 -4.10 -16.97 2.74
C ALA A 340 -3.12 -16.82 3.92
N ARG A 341 -3.11 -15.66 4.57
CA ARG A 341 -2.29 -15.38 5.75
C ARG A 341 -2.64 -16.28 6.94
N ALA A 342 -3.91 -16.59 7.15
CA ALA A 342 -4.34 -17.47 8.23
C ALA A 342 -3.81 -18.91 8.12
N ARG A 343 -3.32 -19.31 6.94
CA ARG A 343 -2.70 -20.63 6.71
C ARG A 343 -1.21 -20.69 7.05
N LEU A 344 -0.61 -19.56 7.47
CA LEU A 344 0.80 -19.50 7.87
C LEU A 344 1.02 -19.91 9.34
N SER A 345 -0.05 -20.08 10.10
CA SER A 345 -0.06 -20.43 11.54
C SER A 345 -0.08 -21.94 11.78
#